data_db35e12718b5bd55b8e64c90aa1182b4
#
_entry.id   db35e12718b5bd55b8e64c90aa1182b4
#
_cell.length_a   1.000
_cell.length_b   1.000
_cell.length_c   1.000
_cell.angle_alpha   90.00
_cell.angle_beta   90.00
_cell.angle_gamma   90.00
#
_symmetry.space_group_name_H-M   'P 1'
#
loop_
_entity.id
_entity.type
_entity.pdbx_description
1 polymer ?
#
loop_
_entity_poly.entity_id
_entity_poly.type
_entity_poly.pdbx_seq_one_letter_code
_entity_poly.pdbx_strand_id
1 'polypeptide(L)'
;MSVNAGQTVTFTVTVRIDPSKLEKTMDPSMYPTQDSVNFATGMVMISGARQYIASASGRLVLTDEDSSAKVKTLRMPLHVAPKPVSAMHVAGADIHFDSNGVGALEQHLSLEGTAVNQGGYRSLLGAFELGASSPRIPTAKLGVGSDSRMDLQYVGATSNVAALKAAGQDTSAAQLSFGISTWGNWQEVTPRGTYYVFVDVDKDGTTDYRLQTVREKGLDYPLVRVSQRGANGKWYAMDGAEYPLNGAWGDTDTNIMDSNTLVMSVPLSILGLDPEAESTELSYSVTTASAFSATTVVDTTESIPFNYASPNLWFSGESANVPNLFVDAPGAALTAHRSAEAKGSALFLHLHNATGDLSGVNGAAGDRAQVLRVSMASEAPAENAHFKDVPADYPFANDINWLAQRRITTGYPDGTFRPNGSVERGAMAAFFYRMAGSPQFTAPSTPSFKDVPRDHPFFKEIEWMRARGITTGWSDGTFRPNDAVNRDAMAAFFYRYAGSPAYSAPAVSPFSDVSTGSQFYREIAWLADQRITTGWADGSFRPVQPIERGAMAAFLHRYNVRVLNNR
;
A
#
# COMPACT_ATOMS: atom_id res chain seq x y z
N MET A 1 14.15 46.21 -0.34
CA MET A 1 14.61 45.63 0.93
C MET A 1 15.89 46.32 1.29
N SER A 2 15.95 47.05 2.40
CA SER A 2 17.18 47.74 2.83
C SER A 2 17.83 46.95 3.95
N VAL A 3 19.15 46.70 3.81
CA VAL A 3 19.95 45.99 4.79
C VAL A 3 21.15 46.86 5.15
N ASN A 4 21.26 47.24 6.42
CA ASN A 4 22.38 48.07 6.88
C ASN A 4 23.67 47.22 6.93
N ALA A 5 24.83 47.88 6.80
CA ALA A 5 26.11 47.22 6.88
C ALA A 5 26.26 46.39 8.17
N GLY A 6 26.65 45.15 8.05
CA GLY A 6 26.78 44.18 9.16
C GLY A 6 25.48 43.52 9.64
N GLN A 7 24.36 43.81 9.02
CA GLN A 7 23.09 43.20 9.34
C GLN A 7 22.79 41.99 8.45
N THR A 8 22.06 41.02 8.99
CA THR A 8 21.57 39.85 8.26
C THR A 8 20.06 39.95 8.11
N VAL A 9 19.56 39.70 6.90
CA VAL A 9 18.13 39.63 6.61
C VAL A 9 17.84 38.25 6.01
N THR A 10 16.80 37.62 6.54
CA THR A 10 16.27 36.37 6.02
C THR A 10 15.02 36.67 5.21
N PHE A 11 14.93 36.11 4.01
CA PHE A 11 13.73 36.16 3.18
C PHE A 11 13.43 34.78 2.60
N THR A 12 12.16 34.54 2.33
CA THR A 12 11.71 33.26 1.75
C THR A 12 11.54 33.42 0.25
N VAL A 13 12.13 32.52 -0.49
CA VAL A 13 11.91 32.38 -1.94
C VAL A 13 10.97 31.21 -2.16
N THR A 14 9.80 31.46 -2.75
CA THR A 14 8.84 30.41 -3.11
C THR A 14 8.95 30.12 -4.60
N VAL A 15 9.29 28.88 -4.94
CA VAL A 15 9.25 28.40 -6.32
C VAL A 15 7.90 27.71 -6.52
N ARG A 16 7.15 28.16 -7.53
CA ARG A 16 5.90 27.52 -7.95
C ARG A 16 6.11 26.87 -9.31
N ILE A 17 5.67 25.62 -9.40
CA ILE A 17 5.73 24.83 -10.63
C ILE A 17 4.30 24.54 -11.04
N ASP A 18 3.97 24.84 -12.29
CA ASP A 18 2.69 24.49 -12.89
C ASP A 18 2.79 23.07 -13.45
N PRO A 19 2.12 22.06 -12.85
CA PRO A 19 2.23 20.68 -13.31
C PRO A 19 1.79 20.51 -14.76
N SER A 20 0.84 21.34 -15.23
CA SER A 20 0.31 21.25 -16.60
C SER A 20 1.34 21.65 -17.68
N LYS A 21 2.44 22.26 -17.28
CA LYS A 21 3.54 22.71 -18.17
C LYS A 21 4.81 21.87 -18.02
N LEU A 22 4.76 20.82 -17.21
CA LEU A 22 5.90 19.91 -17.09
C LEU A 22 5.98 19.05 -18.36
N GLU A 23 7.12 19.09 -18.99
CA GLU A 23 7.48 18.23 -20.11
C GLU A 23 8.72 17.42 -19.74
N LYS A 24 8.69 16.16 -20.10
CA LYS A 24 9.85 15.26 -19.96
C LYS A 24 10.79 15.54 -21.10
N THR A 25 11.80 16.37 -20.85
CA THR A 25 12.77 16.79 -21.85
C THR A 25 14.19 16.40 -21.44
N MET A 26 14.89 15.75 -22.32
CA MET A 26 16.31 15.42 -22.12
C MET A 26 17.18 16.62 -22.46
N ASP A 27 18.23 16.86 -21.64
CA ASP A 27 19.24 17.86 -21.96
C ASP A 27 19.88 17.54 -23.32
N PRO A 28 19.91 18.49 -24.26
CA PRO A 28 20.43 18.25 -25.61
C PRO A 28 21.93 17.93 -25.65
N SER A 29 22.65 18.15 -24.57
CA SER A 29 24.06 17.74 -24.45
C SER A 29 24.25 16.28 -24.04
N MET A 30 23.18 15.58 -23.67
CA MET A 30 23.23 14.18 -23.25
C MET A 30 22.95 13.24 -24.43
N TYR A 31 23.61 12.09 -24.42
CA TYR A 31 23.28 11.02 -25.36
C TYR A 31 22.01 10.30 -24.93
N PRO A 32 21.12 9.95 -25.87
CA PRO A 32 19.85 9.28 -25.58
C PRO A 32 20.03 7.82 -25.13
N THR A 33 21.20 7.24 -25.40
CA THR A 33 21.56 5.88 -25.02
C THR A 33 22.71 5.88 -24.03
N GLN A 34 22.84 4.80 -23.30
CA GLN A 34 23.92 4.55 -22.35
C GLN A 34 24.32 3.09 -22.39
N ASP A 35 25.60 2.82 -22.12
CA ASP A 35 26.19 1.50 -22.21
C ASP A 35 26.83 1.10 -20.88
N SER A 36 26.57 -0.13 -20.45
CA SER A 36 27.41 -0.82 -19.49
C SER A 36 28.53 -1.49 -20.25
N VAL A 37 29.75 -1.21 -19.86
CA VAL A 37 30.94 -1.70 -20.57
C VAL A 37 31.79 -2.52 -19.61
N ASN A 38 32.23 -3.69 -20.07
CA ASN A 38 33.26 -4.46 -19.39
C ASN A 38 34.62 -3.75 -19.57
N PHE A 39 35.13 -3.16 -18.49
CA PHE A 39 36.35 -2.35 -18.54
C PHE A 39 37.63 -3.14 -18.92
N ALA A 40 37.63 -4.44 -18.69
CA ALA A 40 38.77 -5.28 -19.04
C ALA A 40 38.86 -5.61 -20.53
N THR A 41 37.73 -5.70 -21.20
CA THR A 41 37.61 -6.10 -22.61
C THR A 41 37.14 -4.98 -23.52
N GLY A 42 36.55 -3.91 -22.99
CA GLY A 42 35.92 -2.84 -23.76
C GLY A 42 34.61 -3.26 -24.42
N MET A 43 34.11 -4.46 -24.17
CA MET A 43 32.85 -4.95 -24.75
C MET A 43 31.63 -4.28 -24.07
N VAL A 44 30.66 -3.84 -24.88
CA VAL A 44 29.35 -3.42 -24.39
C VAL A 44 28.62 -4.66 -23.91
N MET A 45 28.23 -4.64 -22.64
CA MET A 45 27.47 -5.73 -22.01
C MET A 45 25.97 -5.50 -22.14
N ILE A 46 25.53 -4.29 -21.87
CA ILE A 46 24.14 -3.88 -21.93
C ILE A 46 24.11 -2.46 -22.53
N SER A 47 23.24 -2.26 -23.50
CA SER A 47 22.92 -0.95 -24.07
C SER A 47 21.44 -0.65 -23.85
N GLY A 48 21.13 0.55 -23.41
CA GLY A 48 19.76 0.96 -23.16
C GLY A 48 19.55 2.46 -23.27
N ALA A 49 18.29 2.86 -23.32
CA ALA A 49 17.94 4.26 -23.34
C ALA A 49 18.20 4.91 -21.98
N ARG A 50 18.62 6.16 -21.98
CA ARG A 50 18.84 6.95 -20.77
C ARG A 50 17.50 7.34 -20.13
N GLN A 51 17.46 7.25 -18.80
CA GLN A 51 16.33 7.78 -18.03
C GLN A 51 16.54 9.26 -17.74
N TYR A 52 15.47 10.05 -17.82
CA TYR A 52 15.48 11.47 -17.51
C TYR A 52 14.12 11.95 -17.03
N ILE A 53 14.12 13.05 -16.29
CA ILE A 53 12.92 13.73 -15.79
C ILE A 53 12.98 15.20 -16.16
N ALA A 54 11.84 15.91 -16.03
CA ALA A 54 11.80 17.35 -16.21
C ALA A 54 12.76 18.04 -15.24
N SER A 55 13.46 19.06 -15.72
CA SER A 55 14.27 19.91 -14.87
C SER A 55 14.14 21.37 -15.26
N ALA A 56 14.27 22.26 -14.29
CA ALA A 56 14.30 23.69 -14.53
C ALA A 56 15.43 24.33 -13.72
N SER A 57 16.21 25.16 -14.40
CA SER A 57 17.31 25.89 -13.80
C SER A 57 17.08 27.40 -13.93
N GLY A 58 17.41 28.14 -12.89
CA GLY A 58 17.28 29.57 -12.87
C GLY A 58 18.28 30.22 -11.91
N ARG A 59 18.13 31.51 -11.68
CA ARG A 59 18.96 32.24 -10.73
C ARG A 59 18.10 33.21 -9.95
N LEU A 60 18.31 33.25 -8.65
CA LEU A 60 17.91 34.41 -7.85
C LEU A 60 18.98 35.48 -8.02
N VAL A 61 18.57 36.68 -8.41
CA VAL A 61 19.47 37.80 -8.61
C VAL A 61 19.09 38.89 -7.62
N LEU A 62 20.04 39.24 -6.76
CA LEU A 62 19.93 40.39 -5.87
C LEU A 62 20.83 41.48 -6.42
N THR A 63 20.25 42.64 -6.76
CA THR A 63 20.98 43.77 -7.31
C THR A 63 21.00 44.88 -6.26
N ASP A 64 22.16 45.42 -6.00
CA ASP A 64 22.29 46.61 -5.17
C ASP A 64 21.84 47.84 -5.96
N GLU A 65 20.98 48.64 -5.38
CA GLU A 65 20.51 49.91 -5.98
C GLU A 65 21.54 51.02 -5.84
N ASP A 66 22.55 50.88 -4.95
CA ASP A 66 23.61 51.83 -4.80
C ASP A 66 24.65 51.68 -5.95
N SER A 67 24.74 52.70 -6.78
CA SER A 67 25.62 52.75 -7.91
C SER A 67 27.12 52.75 -7.54
N SER A 68 27.44 53.05 -6.29
CA SER A 68 28.80 53.06 -5.75
C SER A 68 29.25 51.73 -5.15
N ALA A 69 28.36 50.75 -4.98
CA ALA A 69 28.65 49.48 -4.39
C ALA A 69 29.72 48.70 -5.21
N LYS A 70 30.70 48.12 -4.52
CA LYS A 70 31.76 47.26 -5.14
C LYS A 70 31.19 45.95 -5.71
N VAL A 71 30.14 45.44 -5.11
CA VAL A 71 29.44 44.23 -5.57
C VAL A 71 28.00 44.63 -5.90
N LYS A 72 27.73 44.80 -7.18
CA LYS A 72 26.40 45.27 -7.65
C LYS A 72 25.34 44.17 -7.74
N THR A 73 25.75 42.93 -7.80
CA THR A 73 24.82 41.82 -8.05
C THR A 73 25.33 40.55 -7.38
N LEU A 74 24.45 39.93 -6.58
CA LEU A 74 24.63 38.60 -6.05
C LEU A 74 23.73 37.64 -6.83
N ARG A 75 24.25 36.47 -7.17
CA ARG A 75 23.53 35.46 -7.93
C ARG A 75 23.57 34.13 -7.17
N MET A 76 22.40 33.56 -6.94
CA MET A 76 22.25 32.22 -6.38
C MET A 76 21.62 31.30 -7.44
N PRO A 77 22.32 30.25 -7.87
CA PRO A 77 21.72 29.31 -8.79
C PRO A 77 20.58 28.53 -8.10
N LEU A 78 19.52 28.29 -8.83
CA LEU A 78 18.40 27.45 -8.44
C LEU A 78 18.26 26.34 -9.46
N HIS A 79 18.15 25.12 -9.00
CA HIS A 79 17.85 23.97 -9.82
C HIS A 79 16.73 23.16 -9.16
N VAL A 80 15.72 22.77 -9.91
CA VAL A 80 14.63 21.91 -9.48
C VAL A 80 14.40 20.81 -10.50
N ALA A 81 14.17 19.61 -10.03
CA ALA A 81 13.80 18.45 -10.84
C ALA A 81 12.40 17.98 -10.37
N PRO A 82 11.34 18.64 -10.87
CA PRO A 82 9.99 18.31 -10.43
C PRO A 82 9.57 16.96 -10.99
N LYS A 83 8.94 16.16 -10.15
CA LYS A 83 8.35 14.89 -10.50
C LYS A 83 6.84 14.98 -10.32
N PRO A 84 6.04 14.81 -11.39
CA PRO A 84 4.61 14.79 -11.24
C PRO A 84 4.18 13.51 -10.51
N VAL A 85 3.14 13.64 -9.67
CA VAL A 85 2.57 12.53 -8.92
C VAL A 85 1.09 12.41 -9.21
N SER A 86 0.59 11.17 -9.22
CA SER A 86 -0.82 10.84 -9.36
C SER A 86 -1.48 10.63 -7.99
N ALA A 87 -2.81 10.53 -7.99
CA ALA A 87 -3.63 10.10 -6.88
C ALA A 87 -4.74 9.21 -7.42
N MET A 88 -4.35 8.02 -7.88
CA MET A 88 -5.24 7.04 -8.50
C MET A 88 -5.60 5.92 -7.53
N HIS A 89 -6.76 5.31 -7.74
CA HIS A 89 -7.17 4.09 -7.05
C HIS A 89 -8.15 3.30 -7.92
N VAL A 90 -8.22 2.00 -7.67
CA VAL A 90 -9.29 1.14 -8.18
C VAL A 90 -10.52 1.35 -7.29
N ALA A 91 -11.64 1.70 -7.89
CA ALA A 91 -12.88 1.97 -7.16
C ALA A 91 -13.44 0.71 -6.48
N GLY A 92 -14.11 0.91 -5.35
CA GLY A 92 -14.72 -0.18 -4.58
C GLY A 92 -13.83 -0.69 -3.46
N ALA A 93 -14.43 -1.50 -2.59
CA ALA A 93 -13.75 -2.15 -1.46
C ALA A 93 -13.32 -3.58 -1.79
N ASP A 94 -14.00 -4.21 -2.73
CA ASP A 94 -13.81 -5.59 -3.15
C ASP A 94 -14.06 -5.73 -4.65
N ILE A 95 -13.49 -6.76 -5.26
CA ILE A 95 -13.80 -7.16 -6.64
C ILE A 95 -14.88 -8.23 -6.57
N HIS A 96 -16.06 -7.91 -7.11
CA HIS A 96 -17.22 -8.82 -7.13
C HIS A 96 -17.35 -9.46 -8.50
N PHE A 97 -17.36 -10.78 -8.54
CA PHE A 97 -17.60 -11.53 -9.76
C PHE A 97 -19.01 -12.11 -9.73
N ASP A 98 -19.83 -11.85 -10.74
CA ASP A 98 -21.18 -12.40 -10.84
C ASP A 98 -21.18 -13.89 -11.13
N SER A 99 -21.99 -14.66 -10.39
CA SER A 99 -22.07 -16.13 -10.46
C SER A 99 -22.85 -16.68 -11.66
N ASN A 100 -23.25 -15.83 -12.61
CA ASN A 100 -24.25 -16.17 -13.64
C ASN A 100 -23.68 -16.90 -14.87
N GLY A 101 -22.64 -17.74 -14.74
CA GLY A 101 -22.19 -18.45 -15.91
C GLY A 101 -21.11 -19.51 -15.67
N VAL A 102 -21.19 -20.56 -16.44
CA VAL A 102 -20.09 -21.52 -16.63
C VAL A 102 -19.07 -20.85 -17.55
N GLY A 103 -17.94 -20.38 -16.99
CA GLY A 103 -16.89 -19.75 -17.76
C GLY A 103 -15.97 -18.86 -16.90
N ALA A 104 -14.95 -18.33 -17.50
CA ALA A 104 -14.08 -17.33 -16.86
C ALA A 104 -14.93 -16.12 -16.46
N LEU A 105 -14.92 -15.82 -15.16
CA LEU A 105 -15.68 -14.70 -14.62
C LEU A 105 -14.84 -13.43 -14.81
N GLU A 106 -15.46 -12.41 -15.37
CA GLU A 106 -14.85 -11.12 -15.67
C GLU A 106 -15.52 -10.01 -14.85
N GLN A 107 -14.70 -9.06 -14.37
CA GLN A 107 -15.18 -7.87 -13.71
C GLN A 107 -14.44 -6.65 -14.23
N HIS A 108 -15.16 -5.73 -14.85
CA HIS A 108 -14.60 -4.42 -15.20
C HIS A 108 -14.35 -3.61 -13.94
N LEU A 109 -13.14 -3.08 -13.82
CA LEU A 109 -12.69 -2.26 -12.70
C LEU A 109 -12.68 -0.79 -13.11
N SER A 110 -13.26 0.08 -12.29
CA SER A 110 -13.20 1.53 -12.49
C SER A 110 -11.92 2.09 -11.87
N LEU A 111 -11.14 2.81 -12.66
CA LEU A 111 -10.00 3.59 -12.20
C LEU A 111 -10.45 5.02 -11.92
N GLU A 112 -10.23 5.51 -10.72
CA GLU A 112 -10.66 6.83 -10.26
C GLU A 112 -9.50 7.61 -9.67
N GLY A 113 -9.62 8.96 -9.70
CA GLY A 113 -8.61 9.85 -9.13
C GLY A 113 -8.03 10.81 -10.14
N THR A 114 -6.81 11.27 -9.88
CA THR A 114 -6.06 12.19 -10.73
C THR A 114 -4.83 11.51 -11.28
N ALA A 115 -4.78 11.28 -12.58
CA ALA A 115 -3.64 10.70 -13.28
C ALA A 115 -2.64 11.78 -13.72
N VAL A 116 -1.39 11.36 -13.89
CA VAL A 116 -0.43 12.09 -14.71
C VAL A 116 -0.51 11.55 -16.13
N ASN A 117 -0.81 12.40 -17.08
CA ASN A 117 -0.91 12.00 -18.50
C ASN A 117 -0.60 13.19 -19.40
N GLN A 118 0.62 13.72 -19.30
CA GLN A 118 1.05 14.90 -20.04
C GLN A 118 2.58 14.99 -20.15
N GLY A 119 3.06 15.69 -21.17
CA GLY A 119 4.47 16.05 -21.31
C GLY A 119 5.45 14.87 -21.32
N GLY A 120 5.02 13.69 -21.79
CA GLY A 120 5.81 12.46 -21.79
C GLY A 120 5.70 11.62 -20.51
N TYR A 121 4.97 12.09 -19.50
CA TYR A 121 4.63 11.30 -18.32
C TYR A 121 3.29 10.58 -18.49
N ARG A 122 3.22 9.37 -17.99
CA ARG A 122 1.98 8.57 -17.92
C ARG A 122 1.96 7.78 -16.62
N SER A 123 0.85 7.84 -15.91
CA SER A 123 0.64 7.00 -14.73
C SER A 123 0.50 5.53 -15.12
N LEU A 124 1.14 4.66 -14.35
CA LEU A 124 1.21 3.22 -14.61
C LEU A 124 0.71 2.43 -13.42
N LEU A 125 0.02 1.33 -13.71
CA LEU A 125 -0.56 0.40 -12.76
C LEU A 125 -0.03 -1.02 -13.01
N GLY A 126 0.53 -1.63 -11.96
CA GLY A 126 0.73 -3.09 -11.91
C GLY A 126 -0.44 -3.76 -11.20
N ALA A 127 -0.93 -4.87 -11.75
CA ALA A 127 -2.02 -5.65 -11.17
C ALA A 127 -1.60 -7.10 -10.98
N PHE A 128 -1.76 -7.63 -9.75
CA PHE A 128 -1.21 -8.91 -9.34
C PHE A 128 -2.23 -9.71 -8.52
N GLU A 129 -2.11 -11.03 -8.55
CA GLU A 129 -2.65 -11.87 -7.49
C GLU A 129 -1.82 -11.64 -6.24
N LEU A 130 -2.46 -11.27 -5.11
CA LEU A 130 -1.77 -11.05 -3.85
C LEU A 130 -1.28 -12.39 -3.29
N GLY A 131 0.02 -12.51 -3.11
CA GLY A 131 0.65 -13.69 -2.53
C GLY A 131 0.86 -13.59 -1.02
N ALA A 132 1.36 -12.45 -0.55
CA ALA A 132 1.62 -12.24 0.86
C ALA A 132 1.41 -10.79 1.29
N SER A 133 1.09 -10.62 2.58
CA SER A 133 1.13 -9.35 3.29
C SER A 133 2.00 -9.51 4.55
N SER A 134 2.93 -8.58 4.75
CA SER A 134 3.83 -8.58 5.91
C SER A 134 3.48 -7.43 6.86
N PRO A 135 3.35 -7.71 8.17
CA PRO A 135 3.15 -6.67 9.15
C PRO A 135 4.42 -5.82 9.29
N ARG A 136 4.25 -4.52 9.52
CA ARG A 136 5.37 -3.60 9.70
C ARG A 136 6.31 -4.07 10.81
N ILE A 137 7.61 -4.13 10.52
CA ILE A 137 8.63 -4.44 11.51
C ILE A 137 8.78 -3.25 12.47
N PRO A 138 8.67 -3.46 13.81
CA PRO A 138 8.88 -2.38 14.75
C PRO A 138 10.25 -1.74 14.58
N THR A 139 10.33 -0.41 14.54
CA THR A 139 11.57 0.36 14.29
C THR A 139 12.74 -0.05 15.21
N ALA A 140 12.44 -0.47 16.45
CA ALA A 140 13.44 -0.97 17.39
C ALA A 140 14.09 -2.32 16.97
N LYS A 141 13.49 -3.04 16.03
CA LYS A 141 14.02 -4.30 15.47
C LYS A 141 14.76 -4.11 14.15
N LEU A 142 14.63 -2.94 13.53
CA LEU A 142 15.39 -2.59 12.32
C LEU A 142 16.82 -2.22 12.73
N GLY A 143 17.81 -2.78 12.03
CA GLY A 143 19.23 -2.59 12.34
C GLY A 143 19.70 -1.15 12.18
N VAL A 144 19.20 -0.46 11.16
CA VAL A 144 19.40 0.97 10.89
C VAL A 144 18.11 1.59 10.39
N GLY A 145 17.89 2.87 10.68
CA GLY A 145 16.65 3.57 10.31
C GLY A 145 16.32 3.53 8.81
N SER A 146 17.33 3.31 7.97
CA SER A 146 17.14 3.11 6.51
C SER A 146 16.57 1.75 6.13
N ASP A 147 16.53 0.77 7.03
CA ASP A 147 16.04 -0.58 6.72
C ASP A 147 14.52 -0.65 6.62
N SER A 148 13.79 0.39 7.06
CA SER A 148 12.33 0.49 6.86
C SER A 148 11.91 0.38 5.39
N ARG A 149 12.77 0.77 4.46
CA ARG A 149 12.55 0.60 3.02
C ARG A 149 12.71 -0.83 2.53
N MET A 150 13.25 -1.73 3.38
CA MET A 150 13.40 -3.17 3.13
C MET A 150 12.32 -3.98 3.85
N ASP A 151 11.47 -3.32 4.64
CA ASP A 151 10.36 -3.90 5.38
C ASP A 151 9.19 -4.12 4.39
N LEU A 152 8.93 -5.38 4.05
CA LEU A 152 7.91 -5.75 3.07
C LEU A 152 6.51 -5.38 3.57
N GLN A 153 5.67 -4.91 2.66
CA GLN A 153 4.26 -4.64 2.94
C GLN A 153 3.36 -5.64 2.21
N TYR A 154 3.46 -5.68 0.89
CA TYR A 154 2.71 -6.61 0.04
C TYR A 154 3.60 -7.20 -1.04
N VAL A 155 3.31 -8.44 -1.39
CA VAL A 155 3.97 -9.17 -2.46
C VAL A 155 2.91 -9.87 -3.29
N GLY A 156 3.02 -9.79 -4.61
CA GLY A 156 2.11 -10.47 -5.53
C GLY A 156 2.82 -10.94 -6.79
N ALA A 157 2.16 -11.83 -7.53
CA ALA A 157 2.62 -12.31 -8.81
C ALA A 157 1.54 -12.17 -9.88
N THR A 158 1.97 -12.02 -11.13
CA THR A 158 1.08 -12.01 -12.30
C THR A 158 1.83 -12.57 -13.51
N SER A 159 1.09 -13.15 -14.44
CA SER A 159 1.58 -13.56 -15.74
C SER A 159 0.59 -13.11 -16.82
N ASN A 160 1.10 -12.76 -17.98
CA ASN A 160 0.24 -12.39 -19.11
C ASN A 160 -0.15 -13.59 -20.01
N VAL A 161 0.20 -14.82 -19.63
CA VAL A 161 -0.14 -16.04 -20.42
C VAL A 161 -1.65 -16.13 -20.66
N ALA A 162 -2.46 -16.02 -19.59
CA ALA A 162 -3.91 -16.13 -19.69
C ALA A 162 -4.51 -15.03 -20.58
N ALA A 163 -4.00 -13.80 -20.49
CA ALA A 163 -4.43 -12.68 -21.33
C ALA A 163 -4.06 -12.88 -22.80
N LEU A 164 -2.85 -13.37 -23.08
CA LEU A 164 -2.40 -13.71 -24.44
C LEU A 164 -3.25 -14.82 -25.05
N LYS A 165 -3.48 -15.91 -24.29
CA LYS A 165 -4.37 -17.01 -24.72
C LYS A 165 -5.79 -16.52 -25.02
N ALA A 166 -6.37 -15.70 -24.14
CA ALA A 166 -7.70 -15.13 -24.34
C ALA A 166 -7.79 -14.23 -25.57
N ALA A 167 -6.69 -13.54 -25.91
CA ALA A 167 -6.57 -12.71 -27.11
C ALA A 167 -6.18 -13.50 -28.39
N GLY A 168 -5.94 -14.81 -28.28
CA GLY A 168 -5.45 -15.64 -29.40
C GLY A 168 -4.05 -15.27 -29.87
N GLN A 169 -3.22 -14.73 -28.98
CA GLN A 169 -1.86 -14.30 -29.26
C GLN A 169 -0.84 -15.37 -28.87
N ASP A 170 0.35 -15.29 -29.47
CA ASP A 170 1.47 -16.18 -29.17
C ASP A 170 1.97 -15.98 -27.72
N THR A 171 2.10 -17.07 -27.00
CA THR A 171 2.56 -17.10 -25.61
C THR A 171 4.08 -17.24 -25.46
N SER A 172 4.83 -17.39 -26.54
CA SER A 172 6.30 -17.58 -26.49
C SER A 172 7.07 -16.42 -25.86
N ALA A 173 6.50 -15.21 -25.94
CA ALA A 173 7.05 -13.99 -25.31
C ALA A 173 6.38 -13.64 -23.96
N ALA A 174 5.64 -14.60 -23.38
CA ALA A 174 4.95 -14.36 -22.12
C ALA A 174 5.92 -14.02 -20.98
N GLN A 175 5.44 -13.15 -20.08
CA GLN A 175 6.21 -12.61 -18.97
C GLN A 175 5.61 -13.05 -17.64
N LEU A 176 6.47 -13.35 -16.68
CA LEU A 176 6.15 -13.48 -15.26
C LEU A 176 6.63 -12.23 -14.53
N SER A 177 5.77 -11.63 -13.72
CA SER A 177 6.08 -10.42 -12.99
C SER A 177 5.75 -10.56 -11.51
N PHE A 178 6.63 -10.03 -10.67
CA PHE A 178 6.46 -9.97 -9.22
C PHE A 178 6.34 -8.51 -8.79
N GLY A 179 5.22 -8.17 -8.16
CA GLY A 179 4.96 -6.85 -7.60
C GLY A 179 5.31 -6.84 -6.12
N ILE A 180 6.07 -5.84 -5.68
CA ILE A 180 6.53 -5.71 -4.30
C ILE A 180 6.27 -4.29 -3.83
N SER A 181 5.70 -4.15 -2.63
CA SER A 181 5.65 -2.88 -1.91
C SER A 181 6.30 -3.00 -0.54
N THR A 182 6.83 -1.89 -0.02
CA THR A 182 7.46 -1.81 1.29
C THR A 182 6.81 -0.74 2.15
N TRP A 183 6.95 -0.87 3.47
CA TRP A 183 6.45 0.11 4.44
C TRP A 183 7.19 1.44 4.40
N GLY A 184 8.46 1.43 3.99
CA GLY A 184 9.28 2.64 3.89
C GLY A 184 9.66 2.96 2.46
N ASN A 185 9.85 4.25 2.18
CA ASN A 185 10.26 4.74 0.87
C ASN A 185 11.78 4.65 0.69
N TRP A 186 12.23 4.45 -0.54
CA TRP A 186 13.61 4.64 -0.97
C TRP A 186 13.71 5.82 -1.93
N GLN A 187 14.85 6.49 -1.91
CA GLN A 187 15.24 7.45 -2.96
C GLN A 187 15.75 6.71 -4.19
N GLU A 188 16.52 5.66 -3.95
CA GLU A 188 17.07 4.76 -4.95
C GLU A 188 17.03 3.33 -4.40
N VAL A 189 16.60 2.37 -5.23
CA VAL A 189 16.41 0.97 -4.83
C VAL A 189 17.75 0.26 -4.54
N THR A 190 18.79 0.63 -5.28
CA THR A 190 20.16 0.17 -5.13
C THR A 190 21.09 1.37 -4.91
N PRO A 191 22.29 1.26 -4.34
CA PRO A 191 23.04 0.07 -3.90
C PRO A 191 22.86 -0.33 -2.43
N ARG A 192 22.00 0.37 -1.68
CA ARG A 192 21.91 0.21 -0.22
C ARG A 192 21.06 -0.96 0.24
N GLY A 193 20.34 -1.59 -0.67
CA GLY A 193 19.52 -2.75 -0.42
C GLY A 193 19.33 -3.58 -1.67
N THR A 194 18.98 -4.83 -1.50
CA THR A 194 18.69 -5.75 -2.60
C THR A 194 17.38 -6.45 -2.32
N TYR A 195 16.54 -6.53 -3.33
CA TYR A 195 15.31 -7.30 -3.34
C TYR A 195 15.57 -8.59 -4.12
N TYR A 196 15.20 -9.69 -3.53
CA TYR A 196 15.33 -11.02 -4.13
C TYR A 196 13.94 -11.63 -4.29
N VAL A 197 13.71 -12.25 -5.45
CA VAL A 197 12.63 -13.23 -5.63
C VAL A 197 13.29 -14.57 -5.90
N PHE A 198 13.01 -15.54 -5.05
CA PHE A 198 13.46 -16.93 -5.21
C PHE A 198 12.31 -17.72 -5.82
N VAL A 199 12.57 -18.46 -6.88
CA VAL A 199 11.57 -19.23 -7.62
C VAL A 199 11.97 -20.71 -7.60
N ASP A 200 11.04 -21.55 -7.20
CA ASP A 200 11.08 -23.01 -7.22
C ASP A 200 10.08 -23.44 -8.31
N VAL A 201 10.60 -23.85 -9.46
CA VAL A 201 9.78 -24.06 -10.66
C VAL A 201 9.14 -25.45 -10.73
N ASP A 202 9.67 -26.43 -10.00
CA ASP A 202 9.15 -27.79 -9.94
C ASP A 202 8.53 -28.17 -8.59
N LYS A 203 8.55 -27.23 -7.63
CA LYS A 203 7.97 -27.35 -6.28
C LYS A 203 8.59 -28.49 -5.46
N ASP A 204 9.86 -28.77 -5.66
CA ASP A 204 10.60 -29.76 -4.87
C ASP A 204 11.06 -29.24 -3.51
N GLY A 205 10.82 -27.95 -3.24
CA GLY A 205 11.22 -27.22 -2.03
C GLY A 205 12.62 -26.62 -2.13
N THR A 206 13.28 -26.76 -3.29
CA THR A 206 14.58 -26.18 -3.58
C THR A 206 14.42 -25.06 -4.61
N THR A 207 14.84 -23.86 -4.29
CA THR A 207 14.79 -22.75 -5.26
C THR A 207 15.77 -22.96 -6.42
N ASP A 208 15.28 -22.82 -7.64
CA ASP A 208 16.05 -23.01 -8.89
C ASP A 208 16.59 -21.70 -9.43
N TYR A 209 15.79 -20.64 -9.34
CA TYR A 209 16.12 -19.33 -9.86
C TYR A 209 16.03 -18.25 -8.79
N ARG A 210 16.85 -17.22 -8.97
CA ARG A 210 16.86 -16.02 -8.14
C ARG A 210 16.86 -14.80 -9.04
N LEU A 211 15.84 -13.97 -8.90
CA LEU A 211 15.80 -12.61 -9.44
C LEU A 211 16.33 -11.67 -8.38
N GLN A 212 17.16 -10.71 -8.76
CA GLN A 212 17.67 -9.72 -7.82
C GLN A 212 17.79 -8.34 -8.45
N THR A 213 17.53 -7.29 -7.67
CA THR A 213 17.82 -5.92 -8.10
C THR A 213 19.32 -5.69 -8.12
N VAL A 214 19.83 -5.21 -9.25
CA VAL A 214 21.23 -4.88 -9.44
C VAL A 214 21.39 -3.52 -10.11
N ARG A 215 22.54 -2.89 -9.92
CA ARG A 215 22.94 -1.70 -10.67
C ARG A 215 24.18 -2.01 -11.46
N GLU A 216 24.06 -1.92 -12.76
CA GLU A 216 25.19 -2.06 -13.64
C GLU A 216 25.93 -0.72 -13.80
N LYS A 217 27.25 -0.79 -13.80
CA LYS A 217 28.08 0.39 -13.99
C LYS A 217 27.89 0.95 -15.41
N GLY A 218 27.60 2.23 -15.50
CA GLY A 218 27.29 2.91 -16.77
C GLY A 218 25.83 3.12 -17.04
N LEU A 219 24.93 2.44 -16.29
CA LEU A 219 23.50 2.64 -16.40
C LEU A 219 22.96 3.50 -15.26
N ASP A 220 21.99 4.34 -15.56
CA ASP A 220 21.35 5.25 -14.59
C ASP A 220 20.06 4.68 -13.98
N TYR A 221 19.69 3.45 -14.33
CA TYR A 221 18.56 2.74 -13.76
C TYR A 221 18.94 1.33 -13.27
N PRO A 222 18.23 0.79 -12.29
CA PRO A 222 18.46 -0.56 -11.81
C PRO A 222 17.87 -1.61 -12.75
N LEU A 223 18.46 -2.80 -12.69
CA LEU A 223 18.03 -3.98 -13.44
C LEU A 223 17.58 -5.08 -12.51
N VAL A 224 16.85 -6.03 -13.09
CA VAL A 224 16.56 -7.35 -12.55
C VAL A 224 17.49 -8.34 -13.20
N ARG A 225 18.39 -8.96 -12.43
CA ARG A 225 19.28 -10.03 -12.89
C ARG A 225 18.73 -11.36 -12.49
N VAL A 226 18.69 -12.31 -13.42
CA VAL A 226 18.34 -13.70 -13.15
C VAL A 226 19.62 -14.52 -12.93
N SER A 227 19.58 -15.36 -11.90
CA SER A 227 20.62 -16.36 -11.62
C SER A 227 19.97 -17.72 -11.45
N GLN A 228 20.64 -18.75 -11.96
CA GLN A 228 20.23 -20.14 -11.78
C GLN A 228 21.06 -20.80 -10.68
N ARG A 229 20.46 -21.71 -9.93
CA ARG A 229 21.16 -22.48 -8.91
C ARG A 229 21.80 -23.71 -9.53
N GLY A 230 23.12 -23.83 -9.34
CA GLY A 230 23.84 -25.03 -9.77
C GLY A 230 23.70 -26.18 -8.78
N ALA A 231 24.03 -27.38 -9.20
CA ALA A 231 24.00 -28.62 -8.39
C ALA A 231 24.86 -28.53 -7.10
N ASN A 232 25.83 -27.62 -7.06
CA ASN A 232 26.66 -27.36 -5.89
C ASN A 232 26.02 -26.31 -4.92
N GLY A 233 24.78 -25.91 -5.17
CA GLY A 233 24.04 -24.94 -4.38
C GLY A 233 24.45 -23.47 -4.59
N LYS A 234 25.37 -23.19 -5.50
CA LYS A 234 25.82 -21.82 -5.81
C LYS A 234 24.94 -21.17 -6.88
N TRP A 235 24.82 -19.86 -6.80
CA TRP A 235 24.11 -19.05 -7.79
C TRP A 235 25.03 -18.62 -8.92
N TYR A 236 24.60 -18.82 -10.15
CA TYR A 236 25.28 -18.43 -11.37
C TYR A 236 24.40 -17.45 -12.15
N ALA A 237 24.91 -16.24 -12.41
CA ALA A 237 24.21 -15.31 -13.28
C ALA A 237 24.06 -15.92 -14.67
N MET A 238 22.89 -15.72 -15.26
CA MET A 238 22.60 -16.18 -16.62
C MET A 238 22.95 -15.07 -17.60
N ASP A 239 23.71 -15.40 -18.64
CA ASP A 239 24.14 -14.43 -19.65
C ASP A 239 22.94 -13.85 -20.41
N GLY A 240 22.89 -12.53 -20.54
CA GLY A 240 21.80 -11.83 -21.21
C GLY A 240 20.46 -11.82 -20.46
N ALA A 241 20.44 -12.24 -19.18
CA ALA A 241 19.24 -12.30 -18.35
C ALA A 241 19.17 -11.11 -17.38
N GLU A 242 19.39 -9.92 -17.90
CA GLU A 242 19.17 -8.64 -17.23
C GLU A 242 18.01 -7.89 -17.89
N TYR A 243 17.05 -7.49 -17.06
CA TYR A 243 15.82 -6.82 -17.50
C TYR A 243 15.67 -5.49 -16.75
N PRO A 244 15.06 -4.44 -17.36
CA PRO A 244 14.84 -3.19 -16.64
C PRO A 244 13.87 -3.39 -15.47
N LEU A 245 14.20 -2.82 -14.33
CA LEU A 245 13.28 -2.77 -13.20
C LEU A 245 12.02 -2.00 -13.61
N ASN A 246 10.85 -2.44 -13.16
CA ASN A 246 9.52 -1.98 -13.60
C ASN A 246 9.26 -2.18 -15.10
N GLY A 247 10.03 -3.03 -15.77
CA GLY A 247 9.73 -3.57 -17.10
C GLY A 247 9.90 -2.63 -18.29
N ALA A 248 10.41 -1.41 -18.12
CA ALA A 248 10.50 -0.44 -19.21
C ALA A 248 11.93 0.00 -19.52
N TRP A 249 12.17 0.22 -20.79
CA TRP A 249 13.33 0.90 -21.36
C TRP A 249 12.89 2.24 -21.96
N GLY A 250 13.80 3.18 -22.06
CA GLY A 250 13.61 4.39 -22.82
C GLY A 250 13.02 5.54 -22.03
N ASP A 251 12.22 6.31 -22.71
CA ASP A 251 11.63 7.53 -22.20
C ASP A 251 10.38 7.31 -21.32
N THR A 252 9.92 6.06 -21.17
CA THR A 252 8.82 5.74 -20.25
C THR A 252 9.29 5.86 -18.81
N ASP A 253 8.73 6.81 -18.08
CA ASP A 253 8.96 6.93 -16.65
C ASP A 253 8.12 5.88 -15.91
N THR A 254 8.79 4.92 -15.29
CA THR A 254 8.16 3.88 -14.46
C THR A 254 8.33 4.14 -12.96
N ASN A 255 8.75 5.35 -12.61
CA ASN A 255 8.85 5.83 -11.22
C ASN A 255 9.75 4.98 -10.32
N ILE A 256 10.92 4.59 -10.81
CA ILE A 256 11.88 3.74 -10.08
C ILE A 256 12.58 4.46 -8.92
N MET A 257 12.58 5.79 -8.90
CA MET A 257 13.18 6.62 -7.85
C MET A 257 12.10 7.19 -6.94
N ASP A 258 12.45 7.50 -5.69
CA ASP A 258 11.52 8.04 -4.69
C ASP A 258 10.21 7.24 -4.59
N SER A 259 10.34 5.93 -4.42
CA SER A 259 9.24 4.98 -4.45
C SER A 259 9.25 4.05 -3.23
N ASN A 260 8.23 3.26 -3.08
CA ASN A 260 8.12 2.11 -2.19
C ASN A 260 7.50 0.90 -2.91
N THR A 261 7.41 0.96 -4.24
CA THR A 261 6.87 -0.11 -5.08
C THR A 261 7.82 -0.42 -6.22
N LEU A 262 7.97 -1.68 -6.54
CA LEU A 262 8.74 -2.15 -7.68
C LEU A 262 8.11 -3.38 -8.32
N VAL A 263 8.43 -3.59 -9.60
CA VAL A 263 7.97 -4.73 -10.40
C VAL A 263 9.19 -5.39 -11.05
N MET A 264 9.34 -6.69 -10.81
CA MET A 264 10.35 -7.53 -11.46
C MET A 264 9.70 -8.39 -12.51
N SER A 265 9.90 -8.08 -13.78
CA SER A 265 9.35 -8.82 -14.92
C SER A 265 10.44 -9.55 -15.67
N VAL A 266 10.20 -10.82 -15.98
CA VAL A 266 11.11 -11.65 -16.76
C VAL A 266 10.34 -12.54 -17.73
N PRO A 267 10.89 -12.88 -18.92
CA PRO A 267 10.28 -13.88 -19.80
C PRO A 267 10.16 -15.24 -19.10
N LEU A 268 9.06 -15.94 -19.32
CA LEU A 268 8.91 -17.32 -18.81
C LEU A 268 10.03 -18.24 -19.29
N SER A 269 10.45 -18.06 -20.52
CA SER A 269 11.49 -18.88 -21.16
C SER A 269 12.84 -18.82 -20.44
N ILE A 270 13.19 -17.69 -19.78
CA ILE A 270 14.44 -17.58 -19.02
C ILE A 270 14.43 -18.43 -17.74
N LEU A 271 13.24 -18.74 -17.23
CA LEU A 271 13.03 -19.63 -16.09
C LEU A 271 12.76 -21.08 -16.53
N GLY A 272 12.88 -21.39 -17.82
CA GLY A 272 12.59 -22.71 -18.35
C GLY A 272 11.10 -23.09 -18.27
N LEU A 273 10.21 -22.12 -18.14
CA LEU A 273 8.76 -22.33 -17.99
C LEU A 273 8.08 -22.38 -19.37
N ASP A 274 7.26 -23.40 -19.58
CA ASP A 274 6.45 -23.58 -20.79
C ASP A 274 4.98 -23.28 -20.47
N PRO A 275 4.35 -22.28 -21.12
CA PRO A 275 2.93 -21.97 -20.95
C PRO A 275 1.96 -23.10 -21.27
N GLU A 276 2.42 -24.12 -22.03
CA GLU A 276 1.62 -25.27 -22.47
C GLU A 276 1.95 -26.56 -21.71
N ALA A 277 2.79 -26.48 -20.66
CA ALA A 277 3.14 -27.64 -19.84
C ALA A 277 1.92 -28.23 -19.12
N GLU A 278 1.95 -29.52 -18.81
CA GLU A 278 0.91 -30.22 -18.04
C GLU A 278 0.76 -29.64 -16.63
N SER A 279 1.88 -29.25 -15.99
CA SER A 279 1.89 -28.52 -14.73
C SER A 279 2.48 -27.14 -14.94
N THR A 280 1.73 -26.14 -14.56
CA THR A 280 2.13 -24.71 -14.66
C THR A 280 2.18 -24.04 -13.29
N GLU A 281 2.31 -24.83 -12.25
CA GLU A 281 2.49 -24.36 -10.88
C GLU A 281 3.97 -24.23 -10.52
N LEU A 282 4.29 -23.15 -9.85
CA LEU A 282 5.56 -22.88 -9.21
C LEU A 282 5.34 -22.38 -7.78
N SER A 283 6.41 -22.23 -7.02
CA SER A 283 6.37 -21.45 -5.81
C SER A 283 7.43 -20.37 -5.81
N TYR A 284 7.18 -19.28 -5.09
CA TYR A 284 8.15 -18.20 -4.96
C TYR A 284 8.16 -17.61 -3.54
N SER A 285 9.26 -17.00 -3.17
CA SER A 285 9.38 -16.19 -1.96
C SER A 285 10.14 -14.91 -2.24
N VAL A 286 9.88 -13.88 -1.44
CA VAL A 286 10.55 -12.59 -1.56
C VAL A 286 11.36 -12.33 -0.31
N THR A 287 12.60 -11.93 -0.50
CA THR A 287 13.54 -11.59 0.59
C THR A 287 14.16 -10.24 0.30
N THR A 288 14.28 -9.42 1.32
CA THR A 288 14.99 -8.15 1.26
C THR A 288 16.25 -8.20 2.10
N ALA A 289 17.31 -7.57 1.61
CA ALA A 289 18.60 -7.56 2.29
C ALA A 289 19.20 -6.16 2.29
N SER A 290 19.71 -5.73 3.45
CA SER A 290 20.41 -4.45 3.63
C SER A 290 21.90 -4.64 3.55
N ALA A 291 22.59 -3.74 2.84
CA ALA A 291 24.05 -3.70 2.80
C ALA A 291 24.68 -3.15 4.11
N PHE A 292 23.88 -2.59 5.00
CA PHE A 292 24.33 -1.89 6.22
C PHE A 292 23.85 -2.57 7.51
N SER A 293 23.06 -3.61 7.43
CA SER A 293 22.60 -4.36 8.60
C SER A 293 23.58 -5.47 8.96
N ALA A 294 23.76 -5.71 10.27
CA ALA A 294 24.52 -6.84 10.79
C ALA A 294 23.86 -8.18 10.43
N THR A 295 22.53 -8.19 10.24
CA THR A 295 21.77 -9.26 9.62
C THR A 295 21.51 -8.86 8.18
N THR A 296 22.09 -9.55 7.22
CA THR A 296 21.93 -9.25 5.79
C THR A 296 20.47 -9.27 5.37
N VAL A 297 19.67 -10.19 5.89
CA VAL A 297 18.21 -10.31 5.63
C VAL A 297 17.45 -9.39 6.58
N VAL A 298 16.60 -8.52 6.03
CA VAL A 298 15.72 -7.63 6.78
C VAL A 298 14.33 -8.23 6.91
N ASP A 299 13.75 -8.69 5.81
CA ASP A 299 12.43 -9.32 5.78
C ASP A 299 12.36 -10.43 4.74
N THR A 300 11.43 -11.38 4.93
CA THR A 300 11.23 -12.50 4.01
C THR A 300 9.79 -13.03 4.11
N THR A 301 9.24 -13.47 2.98
CA THR A 301 7.96 -14.17 2.95
C THR A 301 8.14 -15.67 3.09
N GLU A 302 7.08 -16.36 3.50
CA GLU A 302 6.95 -17.80 3.28
C GLU A 302 6.92 -18.13 1.78
N SER A 303 7.01 -19.41 1.44
CA SER A 303 6.84 -19.91 0.06
C SER A 303 5.39 -19.72 -0.39
N ILE A 304 5.20 -19.09 -1.54
CA ILE A 304 3.89 -18.69 -2.10
C ILE A 304 3.66 -19.49 -3.37
N PRO A 305 2.61 -20.32 -3.45
CA PRO A 305 2.28 -21.02 -4.68
C PRO A 305 1.68 -20.07 -5.72
N PHE A 306 1.99 -20.28 -6.99
CA PHE A 306 1.45 -19.52 -8.11
C PHE A 306 1.34 -20.37 -9.36
N ASN A 307 0.20 -20.28 -10.08
CA ASN A 307 0.03 -20.91 -11.39
C ASN A 307 0.25 -19.86 -12.48
N TYR A 308 1.36 -19.97 -13.22
CA TYR A 308 1.74 -18.95 -14.20
C TYR A 308 0.96 -19.00 -15.52
N ALA A 309 0.39 -20.15 -15.90
CA ALA A 309 -0.42 -20.24 -17.12
C ALA A 309 -1.91 -20.03 -16.87
N SER A 310 -2.38 -20.35 -15.65
CA SER A 310 -3.78 -20.24 -15.24
C SER A 310 -3.90 -19.70 -13.82
N PRO A 311 -3.52 -18.43 -13.60
CA PRO A 311 -3.59 -17.82 -12.27
C PRO A 311 -5.01 -17.81 -11.73
N ASN A 312 -5.15 -17.78 -10.39
CA ASN A 312 -6.47 -17.59 -9.79
C ASN A 312 -7.07 -16.23 -10.17
N LEU A 313 -6.21 -15.21 -10.28
CA LEU A 313 -6.55 -13.88 -10.76
C LEU A 313 -5.57 -13.45 -11.83
N TRP A 314 -6.09 -12.94 -12.93
CA TRP A 314 -5.31 -12.29 -13.95
C TRP A 314 -6.04 -11.05 -14.49
N PHE A 315 -5.33 -10.19 -15.19
CA PHE A 315 -5.85 -8.90 -15.59
C PHE A 315 -5.61 -8.65 -17.06
N SER A 316 -6.57 -7.95 -17.69
CA SER A 316 -6.43 -7.40 -19.02
C SER A 316 -6.86 -5.94 -19.00
N GLY A 317 -6.35 -5.15 -19.94
CA GLY A 317 -6.70 -3.74 -19.96
C GLY A 317 -5.93 -2.94 -20.99
N GLU A 318 -6.01 -1.62 -20.87
CA GLU A 318 -5.23 -0.72 -21.72
C GLU A 318 -3.74 -0.85 -21.38
N SER A 319 -2.98 -1.44 -22.31
CA SER A 319 -1.56 -1.69 -22.13
C SER A 319 -0.76 -0.38 -22.10
N ALA A 320 0.17 -0.29 -21.17
CA ALA A 320 1.14 0.79 -21.10
C ALA A 320 2.33 0.60 -22.06
N ASN A 321 2.30 -0.42 -22.94
CA ASN A 321 3.43 -0.87 -23.75
C ASN A 321 4.64 -1.33 -22.92
N VAL A 322 4.37 -1.72 -21.68
CA VAL A 322 5.34 -2.30 -20.73
C VAL A 322 4.74 -3.62 -20.25
N PRO A 323 5.50 -4.71 -20.20
CA PRO A 323 4.99 -6.01 -19.78
C PRO A 323 4.28 -5.96 -18.42
N ASN A 324 3.04 -6.47 -18.38
CA ASN A 324 2.22 -6.55 -17.17
C ASN A 324 1.94 -5.20 -16.45
N LEU A 325 2.09 -4.07 -17.17
CA LEU A 325 1.66 -2.77 -16.70
C LEU A 325 0.53 -2.22 -17.57
N PHE A 326 -0.39 -1.53 -16.92
CA PHE A 326 -1.58 -0.91 -17.51
C PHE A 326 -1.53 0.61 -17.37
N VAL A 327 -2.31 1.30 -18.17
CA VAL A 327 -2.52 2.73 -18.03
C VAL A 327 -3.33 3.01 -16.75
N ASP A 328 -2.79 3.86 -15.89
CA ASP A 328 -3.41 4.25 -14.62
C ASP A 328 -4.07 5.63 -14.78
N ALA A 329 -5.23 5.65 -15.41
CA ALA A 329 -5.96 6.89 -15.67
C ALA A 329 -7.48 6.68 -15.52
N PRO A 330 -8.24 7.73 -15.15
CA PRO A 330 -9.70 7.64 -15.10
C PRO A 330 -10.27 7.23 -16.44
N GLY A 331 -11.08 6.16 -16.44
CA GLY A 331 -11.72 5.62 -17.64
C GLY A 331 -10.84 4.71 -18.50
N ALA A 332 -9.58 4.47 -18.12
CA ALA A 332 -8.76 3.44 -18.76
C ALA A 332 -9.37 2.05 -18.49
N ALA A 333 -9.37 1.21 -19.52
CA ALA A 333 -9.93 -0.12 -19.42
C ALA A 333 -9.04 -1.00 -18.54
N LEU A 334 -9.63 -1.60 -17.52
CA LEU A 334 -9.04 -2.63 -16.69
C LEU A 334 -10.09 -3.66 -16.35
N THR A 335 -9.79 -4.93 -16.60
CA THR A 335 -10.69 -6.05 -16.31
C THR A 335 -9.94 -7.08 -15.48
N ALA A 336 -10.52 -7.45 -14.36
CA ALA A 336 -10.08 -8.60 -13.58
C ALA A 336 -10.78 -9.85 -14.11
N HIS A 337 -10.03 -10.93 -14.21
CA HIS A 337 -10.51 -12.26 -14.57
C HIS A 337 -10.12 -13.24 -13.48
N ARG A 338 -10.93 -14.26 -13.27
CA ARG A 338 -10.62 -15.27 -12.27
C ARG A 338 -10.89 -16.69 -12.78
N SER A 339 -10.25 -17.66 -12.17
CA SER A 339 -10.65 -19.06 -12.27
C SER A 339 -11.92 -19.32 -11.44
N ALA A 340 -12.65 -20.41 -11.77
CA ALA A 340 -13.92 -20.76 -11.12
C ALA A 340 -13.80 -20.93 -9.59
N GLU A 341 -12.64 -21.35 -9.10
CA GLU A 341 -12.39 -21.61 -7.67
C GLU A 341 -11.50 -20.57 -6.99
N ALA A 342 -11.23 -19.45 -7.65
CA ALA A 342 -10.31 -18.45 -7.15
C ALA A 342 -10.70 -17.91 -5.78
N LYS A 343 -9.74 -18.00 -4.87
CA LYS A 343 -9.78 -17.38 -3.54
C LYS A 343 -8.60 -16.43 -3.44
N GLY A 344 -8.77 -15.31 -2.78
CA GLY A 344 -7.64 -14.42 -2.53
C GLY A 344 -7.99 -12.95 -2.69
N SER A 345 -6.99 -12.18 -2.98
CA SER A 345 -7.09 -10.73 -3.14
C SER A 345 -6.24 -10.29 -4.33
N ALA A 346 -6.58 -9.16 -4.91
CA ALA A 346 -5.77 -8.46 -5.89
C ALA A 346 -4.87 -7.44 -5.20
N LEU A 347 -3.64 -7.32 -5.69
CA LEU A 347 -2.71 -6.27 -5.34
C LEU A 347 -2.57 -5.33 -6.55
N PHE A 348 -2.84 -4.06 -6.35
CA PHE A 348 -2.63 -3.01 -7.32
C PHE A 348 -1.48 -2.11 -6.88
N LEU A 349 -0.52 -1.88 -7.77
CA LEU A 349 0.61 -0.98 -7.55
C LEU A 349 0.47 0.23 -8.48
N HIS A 350 0.02 1.36 -7.91
CA HIS A 350 -0.09 2.66 -8.58
C HIS A 350 1.28 3.34 -8.57
N LEU A 351 2.10 3.09 -9.59
CA LEU A 351 3.53 3.43 -9.56
C LEU A 351 3.80 4.94 -9.38
N HIS A 352 2.91 5.81 -9.84
CA HIS A 352 3.09 7.26 -9.81
C HIS A 352 2.34 7.95 -8.67
N ASN A 353 1.59 7.22 -7.84
CA ASN A 353 0.92 7.84 -6.71
C ASN A 353 1.93 8.46 -5.74
N ALA A 354 1.55 9.57 -5.13
CA ALA A 354 2.28 10.10 -3.99
C ALA A 354 2.25 9.06 -2.86
N THR A 355 3.36 8.91 -2.14
CA THR A 355 3.35 8.13 -0.91
C THR A 355 2.90 9.02 0.24
N GLY A 356 2.01 8.53 1.11
CA GLY A 356 1.49 9.27 2.25
C GLY A 356 2.52 9.68 3.29
N ASP A 357 3.75 9.17 3.18
CA ASP A 357 4.82 9.36 4.16
C ASP A 357 5.95 10.30 3.68
N LEU A 358 5.73 11.10 2.66
CA LEU A 358 6.56 12.27 2.42
C LEU A 358 6.20 13.30 3.48
N SER A 359 6.79 13.16 4.66
CA SER A 359 6.62 14.02 5.82
C SER A 359 6.66 15.50 5.42
N GLY A 360 5.52 16.18 5.53
CA GLY A 360 5.41 17.62 5.36
C GLY A 360 4.78 18.13 4.07
N VAL A 361 4.45 17.29 3.12
CA VAL A 361 3.59 17.71 2.00
C VAL A 361 2.18 17.25 2.31
N ASN A 362 1.25 18.20 2.46
CA ASN A 362 -0.17 17.93 2.66
C ASN A 362 -0.70 17.05 1.53
N GLY A 363 -0.52 15.73 1.70
CA GLY A 363 -0.94 14.78 0.71
C GLY A 363 -2.39 14.39 0.93
N ALA A 364 -3.23 14.67 -0.05
CA ALA A 364 -4.20 13.67 -0.44
C ALA A 364 -3.39 12.56 -1.12
N ALA A 365 -2.71 11.76 -0.33
CA ALA A 365 -1.87 10.70 -0.82
C ALA A 365 -2.77 9.54 -1.23
N GLY A 366 -2.78 9.22 -2.49
CA GLY A 366 -3.15 7.88 -2.91
C GLY A 366 -2.04 6.93 -2.46
N ASP A 367 -2.38 5.87 -1.73
CA ASP A 367 -1.42 4.81 -1.45
C ASP A 367 -0.95 4.21 -2.76
N ARG A 368 0.35 3.91 -2.88
CA ARG A 368 0.88 3.23 -4.07
C ARG A 368 0.48 1.77 -4.13
N ALA A 369 0.24 1.12 -3.01
CA ALA A 369 -0.23 -0.25 -2.95
C ALA A 369 -1.66 -0.32 -2.43
N GLN A 370 -2.56 -0.88 -3.23
CA GLN A 370 -3.95 -1.10 -2.87
C GLN A 370 -4.27 -2.59 -2.94
N VAL A 371 -4.94 -3.10 -1.92
CA VAL A 371 -5.39 -4.49 -1.89
C VAL A 371 -6.91 -4.54 -1.90
N LEU A 372 -7.48 -5.25 -2.88
CA LEU A 372 -8.90 -5.53 -2.96
C LEU A 372 -9.14 -7.04 -2.81
N ARG A 373 -10.12 -7.40 -1.99
CA ARG A 373 -10.55 -8.81 -1.86
C ARG A 373 -11.34 -9.22 -3.09
N VAL A 374 -11.21 -10.51 -3.41
CA VAL A 374 -12.09 -11.15 -4.38
C VAL A 374 -13.24 -11.80 -3.65
N SER A 375 -14.46 -11.47 -4.02
CA SER A 375 -15.68 -12.09 -3.48
C SER A 375 -16.47 -12.76 -4.59
N MET A 376 -17.18 -13.84 -4.22
CA MET A 376 -18.09 -14.59 -5.10
C MET A 376 -19.50 -14.06 -4.94
N ALA A 377 -20.31 -14.11 -5.98
CA ALA A 377 -21.73 -13.73 -5.89
C ALA A 377 -22.56 -14.64 -4.96
N SER A 378 -22.13 -15.89 -4.68
CA SER A 378 -22.71 -16.68 -3.59
C SER A 378 -22.28 -16.20 -2.20
N GLU A 379 -21.24 -15.37 -2.14
CA GLU A 379 -20.78 -14.56 -1.02
C GLU A 379 -21.05 -13.08 -1.30
N ALA A 380 -21.96 -12.78 -2.26
CA ALA A 380 -22.29 -11.41 -2.57
C ALA A 380 -22.48 -10.65 -1.25
N PRO A 381 -21.86 -9.46 -1.07
CA PRO A 381 -22.31 -8.56 -0.06
C PRO A 381 -23.82 -8.48 -0.33
N ALA A 382 -24.62 -8.56 0.70
CA ALA A 382 -26.03 -8.28 0.57
C ALA A 382 -26.09 -7.00 -0.28
N GLU A 383 -26.62 -7.13 -1.53
CA GLU A 383 -26.89 -5.99 -2.39
C GLU A 383 -27.51 -4.94 -1.50
N ASN A 384 -26.80 -3.80 -1.33
CA ASN A 384 -27.25 -2.75 -0.45
C ASN A 384 -27.96 -3.34 0.76
N ALA A 385 -27.24 -3.75 1.82
CA ALA A 385 -27.86 -4.10 3.07
C ALA A 385 -28.55 -2.81 3.57
N HIS A 386 -29.63 -2.44 2.89
CA HIS A 386 -30.49 -1.36 3.32
C HIS A 386 -31.18 -1.89 4.55
N PHE A 387 -30.59 -1.61 5.69
CA PHE A 387 -31.33 -1.77 6.92
C PHE A 387 -32.56 -0.88 6.83
N LYS A 388 -33.73 -1.43 7.15
CA LYS A 388 -35.02 -0.76 7.00
C LYS A 388 -35.10 0.62 7.65
N ASP A 389 -34.23 0.85 8.65
CA ASP A 389 -34.14 2.05 9.47
C ASP A 389 -32.92 2.93 9.16
N VAL A 390 -32.21 2.66 8.05
CA VAL A 390 -31.08 3.46 7.57
C VAL A 390 -31.38 3.96 6.16
N PRO A 391 -32.06 5.11 6.03
CA PRO A 391 -32.30 5.71 4.72
C PRO A 391 -30.98 6.18 4.07
N ALA A 392 -30.96 6.29 2.74
CA ALA A 392 -29.76 6.60 1.98
C ALA A 392 -29.13 7.97 2.35
N ASP A 393 -29.92 8.91 2.82
CA ASP A 393 -29.52 10.26 3.29
C ASP A 393 -29.15 10.30 4.78
N TYR A 394 -29.17 9.16 5.49
CA TYR A 394 -28.70 9.10 6.87
C TYR A 394 -27.20 9.44 6.95
N PRO A 395 -26.76 10.31 7.88
CA PRO A 395 -25.38 10.82 7.91
C PRO A 395 -24.27 9.76 7.90
N PHE A 396 -24.56 8.56 8.42
CA PHE A 396 -23.62 7.44 8.48
C PHE A 396 -24.05 6.25 7.60
N ALA A 397 -24.93 6.44 6.62
CA ALA A 397 -25.43 5.37 5.77
C ALA A 397 -24.29 4.61 5.07
N ASN A 398 -23.33 5.34 4.50
CA ASN A 398 -22.16 4.75 3.83
C ASN A 398 -21.28 3.95 4.80
N ASP A 399 -21.07 4.45 6.03
CA ASP A 399 -20.27 3.76 7.04
C ASP A 399 -20.97 2.47 7.53
N ILE A 400 -22.30 2.53 7.69
CA ILE A 400 -23.11 1.37 8.09
C ILE A 400 -23.11 0.32 6.97
N ASN A 401 -23.29 0.74 5.73
CA ASN A 401 -23.21 -0.14 4.57
C ASN A 401 -21.83 -0.79 4.45
N TRP A 402 -20.76 -0.03 4.69
CA TRP A 402 -19.40 -0.54 4.73
C TRP A 402 -19.23 -1.65 5.80
N LEU A 403 -19.76 -1.46 7.02
CA LEU A 403 -19.76 -2.50 8.06
C LEU A 403 -20.51 -3.76 7.65
N ALA A 404 -21.65 -3.59 6.99
CA ALA A 404 -22.49 -4.71 6.54
C ALA A 404 -21.78 -5.49 5.42
N GLN A 405 -21.25 -4.80 4.41
CA GLN A 405 -20.49 -5.38 3.32
C GLN A 405 -19.27 -6.18 3.81
N ARG A 406 -18.59 -5.71 4.85
CA ARG A 406 -17.46 -6.41 5.48
C ARG A 406 -17.87 -7.44 6.54
N ARG A 407 -19.18 -7.70 6.68
CA ARG A 407 -19.73 -8.62 7.69
C ARG A 407 -19.31 -8.30 9.13
N ILE A 408 -18.89 -7.05 9.38
CA ILE A 408 -18.61 -6.57 10.73
C ILE A 408 -19.91 -6.44 11.51
N THR A 409 -21.01 -6.09 10.84
CA THR A 409 -22.35 -6.14 11.36
C THR A 409 -23.28 -6.97 10.48
N THR A 410 -24.27 -7.62 11.12
CA THR A 410 -25.39 -8.29 10.44
C THR A 410 -26.71 -7.58 10.74
N GLY A 411 -26.68 -6.49 11.51
CA GLY A 411 -27.90 -5.86 12.04
C GLY A 411 -28.64 -6.75 13.02
N TYR A 412 -29.93 -6.51 13.12
CA TYR A 412 -30.84 -7.30 13.94
C TYR A 412 -31.70 -8.23 13.07
N PRO A 413 -32.28 -9.32 13.65
CA PRO A 413 -33.09 -10.26 12.88
C PRO A 413 -34.34 -9.65 12.22
N ASP A 414 -34.79 -8.49 12.72
CA ASP A 414 -35.90 -7.74 12.15
C ASP A 414 -35.53 -6.90 10.90
N GLY A 415 -34.26 -6.97 10.46
CA GLY A 415 -33.76 -6.24 9.31
C GLY A 415 -33.40 -4.78 9.61
N THR A 416 -33.27 -4.41 10.89
CA THR A 416 -32.84 -3.06 11.32
C THR A 416 -31.38 -3.03 11.74
N PHE A 417 -30.76 -1.84 11.71
CA PHE A 417 -29.44 -1.57 12.27
C PHE A 417 -29.51 -0.85 13.61
N ARG A 418 -30.55 -0.07 13.83
CA ARG A 418 -30.80 0.78 15.00
C ARG A 418 -29.69 1.82 15.18
N PRO A 419 -29.47 2.71 14.21
CA PRO A 419 -28.31 3.60 14.18
C PRO A 419 -28.23 4.56 15.38
N ASN A 420 -29.35 4.96 15.95
CA ASN A 420 -29.43 5.84 17.13
C ASN A 420 -29.39 5.06 18.47
N GLY A 421 -29.35 3.74 18.42
CA GLY A 421 -29.18 2.92 19.61
C GLY A 421 -27.74 2.93 20.12
N SER A 422 -27.56 2.85 21.43
CA SER A 422 -26.22 2.74 22.02
C SER A 422 -25.56 1.40 21.71
N VAL A 423 -24.23 1.42 21.57
CA VAL A 423 -23.43 0.20 21.42
C VAL A 423 -23.21 -0.43 22.78
N GLU A 424 -23.65 -1.67 22.97
CA GLU A 424 -23.34 -2.45 24.15
C GLU A 424 -21.90 -2.99 24.09
N ARG A 425 -21.26 -3.20 25.26
CA ARG A 425 -19.87 -3.64 25.36
C ARG A 425 -19.64 -5.02 24.73
N GLY A 426 -20.62 -5.93 24.82
CA GLY A 426 -20.57 -7.23 24.14
C GLY A 426 -20.59 -7.09 22.61
N ALA A 427 -21.46 -6.22 22.08
CA ALA A 427 -21.51 -5.93 20.66
C ALA A 427 -20.24 -5.23 20.17
N MET A 428 -19.64 -4.37 20.99
CA MET A 428 -18.32 -3.76 20.70
C MET A 428 -17.25 -4.82 20.51
N ALA A 429 -17.20 -5.84 21.36
CA ALA A 429 -16.26 -6.95 21.24
C ALA A 429 -16.43 -7.70 19.92
N ALA A 430 -17.69 -7.94 19.51
CA ALA A 430 -17.99 -8.56 18.22
C ALA A 430 -17.54 -7.71 17.03
N PHE A 431 -17.70 -6.39 17.08
CA PHE A 431 -17.23 -5.49 16.03
C PHE A 431 -15.72 -5.56 15.87
N PHE A 432 -14.92 -5.46 16.95
CA PHE A 432 -13.48 -5.55 16.88
C PHE A 432 -12.99 -6.92 16.42
N TYR A 433 -13.59 -8.01 16.90
CA TYR A 433 -13.24 -9.36 16.50
C TYR A 433 -13.46 -9.59 15.00
N ARG A 434 -14.62 -9.15 14.48
CA ARG A 434 -14.96 -9.27 13.05
C ARG A 434 -14.12 -8.32 12.19
N MET A 435 -13.83 -7.12 12.67
CA MET A 435 -12.92 -6.18 12.00
C MET A 435 -11.48 -6.73 11.90
N ALA A 436 -11.06 -7.55 12.87
CA ALA A 436 -9.79 -8.29 12.81
C ALA A 436 -9.82 -9.50 11.87
N GLY A 437 -10.90 -9.69 11.08
CA GLY A 437 -11.06 -10.83 10.18
C GLY A 437 -11.51 -12.11 10.87
N SER A 438 -12.12 -12.02 12.06
CA SER A 438 -12.58 -13.19 12.83
C SER A 438 -11.50 -14.27 13.01
N PRO A 439 -10.33 -13.91 13.57
CA PRO A 439 -9.17 -14.81 13.62
C PRO A 439 -9.50 -16.12 14.32
N GLN A 440 -8.77 -17.18 13.99
CA GLN A 440 -8.87 -18.42 14.73
C GLN A 440 -8.50 -18.17 16.21
N PHE A 441 -9.44 -18.42 17.10
CA PHE A 441 -9.26 -18.22 18.54
C PHE A 441 -10.05 -19.28 19.31
N THR A 442 -9.36 -19.98 20.18
CA THR A 442 -9.99 -20.93 21.12
C THR A 442 -10.21 -20.21 22.43
N ALA A 443 -11.47 -19.96 22.75
CA ALA A 443 -11.83 -19.36 24.02
C ALA A 443 -11.47 -20.29 25.20
N PRO A 444 -11.03 -19.74 26.36
CA PRO A 444 -10.67 -20.54 27.51
C PRO A 444 -11.84 -21.33 28.07
N SER A 445 -11.54 -22.46 28.73
CA SER A 445 -12.57 -23.28 29.38
C SER A 445 -13.17 -22.59 30.61
N THR A 446 -12.38 -21.73 31.25
CA THR A 446 -12.81 -20.92 32.42
C THR A 446 -13.00 -19.48 31.94
N PRO A 447 -14.20 -18.90 32.12
CA PRO A 447 -14.45 -17.50 31.80
C PRO A 447 -13.52 -16.54 32.54
N SER A 448 -13.00 -15.53 31.82
CA SER A 448 -12.17 -14.47 32.42
C SER A 448 -12.98 -13.46 33.23
N PHE A 449 -14.28 -13.36 32.99
CA PHE A 449 -15.17 -12.42 33.66
C PHE A 449 -16.35 -13.14 34.33
N LYS A 450 -16.71 -12.70 35.51
CA LYS A 450 -17.74 -13.34 36.37
C LYS A 450 -19.15 -13.30 35.73
N ASP A 451 -19.41 -12.29 34.92
CA ASP A 451 -20.69 -11.97 34.30
C ASP A 451 -20.78 -12.35 32.82
N VAL A 452 -19.78 -13.07 32.29
CA VAL A 452 -19.75 -13.55 30.91
C VAL A 452 -19.62 -15.08 30.92
N PRO A 453 -20.72 -15.82 31.08
CA PRO A 453 -20.69 -17.27 31.07
C PRO A 453 -20.39 -17.79 29.65
N ARG A 454 -20.02 -19.07 29.53
CA ARG A 454 -19.58 -19.68 28.27
C ARG A 454 -20.64 -19.71 27.16
N ASP A 455 -21.90 -19.71 27.53
CA ASP A 455 -23.07 -19.65 26.65
C ASP A 455 -23.48 -18.21 26.27
N HIS A 456 -22.77 -17.21 26.78
CA HIS A 456 -23.02 -15.83 26.38
C HIS A 456 -22.78 -15.63 24.87
N PRO A 457 -23.68 -14.95 24.11
CA PRO A 457 -23.60 -14.80 22.66
C PRO A 457 -22.27 -14.25 22.14
N PHE A 458 -21.59 -13.43 22.95
CA PHE A 458 -20.29 -12.81 22.60
C PHE A 458 -19.15 -13.32 23.48
N PHE A 459 -19.27 -14.52 24.06
CA PHE A 459 -18.23 -15.07 24.94
C PHE A 459 -16.86 -15.12 24.25
N LYS A 460 -16.83 -15.68 23.05
CA LYS A 460 -15.58 -15.85 22.28
C LYS A 460 -14.93 -14.50 21.95
N GLU A 461 -15.69 -13.52 21.54
CA GLU A 461 -15.23 -12.19 21.15
C GLU A 461 -14.71 -11.39 22.36
N ILE A 462 -15.40 -11.50 23.49
CA ILE A 462 -14.99 -10.87 24.74
C ILE A 462 -13.66 -11.48 25.26
N GLU A 463 -13.55 -12.81 25.25
CA GLU A 463 -12.32 -13.50 25.64
C GLU A 463 -11.16 -13.17 24.70
N TRP A 464 -11.43 -13.05 23.40
CA TRP A 464 -10.44 -12.59 22.43
C TRP A 464 -9.96 -11.16 22.73
N MET A 465 -10.88 -10.22 22.98
CA MET A 465 -10.50 -8.86 23.39
C MET A 465 -9.64 -8.86 24.66
N ARG A 466 -9.94 -9.73 25.62
CA ARG A 466 -9.17 -9.90 26.85
C ARG A 466 -7.76 -10.41 26.54
N ALA A 467 -7.67 -11.47 25.73
CA ALA A 467 -6.40 -12.08 25.34
C ALA A 467 -5.50 -11.13 24.56
N ARG A 468 -6.08 -10.20 23.78
CA ARG A 468 -5.36 -9.16 23.04
C ARG A 468 -5.04 -7.91 23.86
N GLY A 469 -5.43 -7.87 25.13
CA GLY A 469 -5.20 -6.69 25.99
C GLY A 469 -6.03 -5.46 25.62
N ILE A 470 -7.05 -5.62 24.75
CA ILE A 470 -7.93 -4.53 24.34
C ILE A 470 -8.86 -4.14 25.50
N THR A 471 -9.30 -5.12 26.26
CA THR A 471 -10.08 -4.90 27.49
C THR A 471 -9.40 -5.49 28.71
N THR A 472 -9.59 -4.85 29.86
CA THR A 472 -9.18 -5.35 31.19
C THR A 472 -10.38 -5.74 32.04
N GLY A 473 -11.60 -5.40 31.59
CA GLY A 473 -12.79 -5.47 32.44
C GLY A 473 -12.79 -4.41 33.54
N TRP A 474 -13.60 -4.62 34.54
CA TRP A 474 -13.72 -3.78 35.72
C TRP A 474 -12.95 -4.40 36.89
N SER A 475 -12.61 -3.58 37.90
CA SER A 475 -11.86 -4.02 39.08
C SER A 475 -12.57 -5.07 39.92
N ASP A 476 -13.91 -5.17 39.80
CA ASP A 476 -14.74 -6.19 40.45
C ASP A 476 -14.72 -7.56 39.76
N GLY A 477 -14.00 -7.67 38.62
CA GLY A 477 -13.89 -8.89 37.82
C GLY A 477 -15.03 -9.11 36.84
N THR A 478 -15.81 -8.06 36.56
CA THR A 478 -16.90 -8.09 35.55
C THR A 478 -16.48 -7.44 34.22
N PHE A 479 -17.18 -7.78 33.15
CA PHE A 479 -17.06 -7.13 31.85
C PHE A 479 -18.21 -6.20 31.56
N ARG A 480 -19.39 -6.52 32.07
CA ARG A 480 -20.67 -5.81 31.87
C ARG A 480 -21.09 -5.76 30.40
N PRO A 481 -21.35 -6.91 29.77
CA PRO A 481 -21.54 -7.01 28.33
C PRO A 481 -22.76 -6.22 27.80
N ASN A 482 -23.77 -6.00 28.62
CA ASN A 482 -25.01 -5.30 28.25
C ASN A 482 -24.95 -3.78 28.55
N ASP A 483 -23.89 -3.30 29.24
CA ASP A 483 -23.74 -1.87 29.48
C ASP A 483 -23.36 -1.13 28.19
N ALA A 484 -23.89 0.07 28.02
CA ALA A 484 -23.50 0.95 26.93
C ALA A 484 -22.01 1.38 27.04
N VAL A 485 -21.34 1.48 25.90
CA VAL A 485 -19.97 1.98 25.81
C VAL A 485 -20.00 3.50 25.74
N ASN A 486 -19.33 4.16 26.70
CA ASN A 486 -19.11 5.60 26.61
C ASN A 486 -18.03 5.92 25.57
N ARG A 487 -18.05 7.14 25.02
CA ARG A 487 -17.13 7.58 23.98
C ARG A 487 -15.66 7.60 24.43
N ASP A 488 -15.40 7.90 25.70
CA ASP A 488 -14.05 7.83 26.28
C ASP A 488 -13.51 6.40 26.40
N ALA A 489 -14.34 5.46 26.86
CA ALA A 489 -14.00 4.03 26.91
C ALA A 489 -13.81 3.44 25.52
N MET A 490 -14.63 3.87 24.55
CA MET A 490 -14.44 3.53 23.14
C MET A 490 -13.07 3.98 22.63
N ALA A 491 -12.64 5.22 22.95
CA ALA A 491 -11.32 5.70 22.56
C ALA A 491 -10.20 4.81 23.11
N ALA A 492 -10.33 4.36 24.36
CA ALA A 492 -9.37 3.42 24.96
C ALA A 492 -9.35 2.07 24.23
N PHE A 493 -10.49 1.55 23.79
CA PHE A 493 -10.54 0.30 23.03
C PHE A 493 -9.84 0.44 21.67
N PHE A 494 -10.09 1.49 20.92
CA PHE A 494 -9.40 1.74 19.65
C PHE A 494 -7.90 1.88 19.81
N TYR A 495 -7.45 2.65 20.80
CA TYR A 495 -6.03 2.86 21.07
C TYR A 495 -5.32 1.54 21.42
N ARG A 496 -5.93 0.70 22.26
CA ARG A 496 -5.39 -0.61 22.63
C ARG A 496 -5.47 -1.61 21.45
N TYR A 497 -6.52 -1.56 20.65
CA TYR A 497 -6.62 -2.36 19.44
C TYR A 497 -5.54 -1.97 18.43
N ALA A 498 -5.14 -0.70 18.42
CA ALA A 498 -3.97 -0.21 17.70
C ALA A 498 -2.62 -0.68 18.30
N GLY A 499 -2.61 -1.52 19.34
CA GLY A 499 -1.39 -1.97 20.01
C GLY A 499 -0.79 -0.92 20.92
N SER A 500 -1.56 0.06 21.37
CA SER A 500 -1.11 1.14 22.28
C SER A 500 0.15 1.85 21.74
N PRO A 501 0.08 2.48 20.56
CA PRO A 501 1.25 3.08 19.93
C PRO A 501 1.91 4.14 20.84
N ALA A 502 3.22 4.37 20.66
CA ALA A 502 3.89 5.45 21.34
C ALA A 502 3.29 6.80 20.88
N TYR A 503 2.63 7.49 21.78
CA TYR A 503 1.97 8.77 21.49
C TYR A 503 2.09 9.73 22.67
N SER A 504 2.53 10.95 22.40
CA SER A 504 2.58 12.04 23.36
C SER A 504 1.37 12.94 23.16
N ALA A 505 0.44 12.90 24.10
CA ALA A 505 -0.75 13.74 24.03
C ALA A 505 -0.37 15.25 24.09
N PRO A 506 -1.04 16.12 23.35
CA PRO A 506 -0.73 17.54 23.34
C PRO A 506 -1.00 18.20 24.72
N ALA A 507 -0.27 19.27 25.02
CA ALA A 507 -0.44 20.03 26.26
C ALA A 507 -1.77 20.82 26.32
N VAL A 508 -2.40 21.01 25.15
CA VAL A 508 -3.73 21.66 25.01
C VAL A 508 -4.69 20.65 24.41
N SER A 509 -5.82 20.46 25.06
CA SER A 509 -6.83 19.51 24.55
C SER A 509 -7.42 19.95 23.22
N PRO A 510 -7.62 19.02 22.26
CA PRO A 510 -8.35 19.30 21.02
C PRO A 510 -9.87 19.50 21.25
N PHE A 511 -10.39 19.21 22.45
CA PHE A 511 -11.82 19.30 22.77
C PHE A 511 -12.07 20.13 24.01
N SER A 512 -13.12 20.95 23.96
CA SER A 512 -13.47 21.89 25.02
C SER A 512 -13.90 21.24 26.34
N ASP A 513 -14.42 20.03 26.28
CA ASP A 513 -14.98 19.26 27.42
C ASP A 513 -14.09 18.09 27.90
N VAL A 514 -12.86 18.02 27.37
CA VAL A 514 -11.87 17.00 27.79
C VAL A 514 -10.62 17.69 28.29
N SER A 515 -10.38 17.68 29.57
CA SER A 515 -9.15 18.23 30.16
C SER A 515 -7.97 17.29 29.99
N THR A 516 -6.73 17.80 30.07
CA THR A 516 -5.51 17.00 29.99
C THR A 516 -5.37 15.99 31.14
N GLY A 517 -6.08 16.18 32.26
CA GLY A 517 -6.17 15.26 33.39
C GLY A 517 -7.34 14.27 33.30
N SER A 518 -8.16 14.32 32.24
CA SER A 518 -9.30 13.41 32.09
C SER A 518 -8.84 11.99 31.89
N GLN A 519 -9.61 11.04 32.40
CA GLN A 519 -9.42 9.61 32.10
C GLN A 519 -9.48 9.43 30.57
N PHE A 520 -8.54 8.64 30.03
CA PHE A 520 -8.39 8.39 28.59
C PHE A 520 -8.09 9.62 27.74
N TYR A 521 -7.58 10.73 28.33
CA TYR A 521 -7.20 11.93 27.56
C TYR A 521 -6.26 11.60 26.40
N ARG A 522 -5.22 10.81 26.68
CA ARG A 522 -4.22 10.40 25.66
C ARG A 522 -4.89 9.64 24.51
N GLU A 523 -5.77 8.71 24.81
CA GLU A 523 -6.48 7.90 23.84
C GLU A 523 -7.45 8.73 23.00
N ILE A 524 -8.16 9.69 23.62
CA ILE A 524 -9.05 10.62 22.92
C ILE A 524 -8.24 11.56 22.02
N ALA A 525 -7.15 12.13 22.52
CA ALA A 525 -6.27 13.01 21.74
C ALA A 525 -5.64 12.25 20.55
N TRP A 526 -5.27 10.98 20.74
CA TRP A 526 -4.77 10.13 19.68
C TRP A 526 -5.83 9.87 18.59
N LEU A 527 -7.09 9.61 18.95
CA LEU A 527 -8.18 9.48 17.97
C LEU A 527 -8.38 10.75 17.14
N ALA A 528 -8.23 11.92 17.77
CA ALA A 528 -8.32 13.20 17.07
C ALA A 528 -7.14 13.39 16.11
N ASP A 529 -5.92 13.09 16.55
CA ASP A 529 -4.70 13.15 15.77
C ASP A 529 -4.76 12.23 14.54
N GLN A 530 -5.25 11.00 14.73
CA GLN A 530 -5.50 10.04 13.64
C GLN A 530 -6.75 10.40 12.78
N ARG A 531 -7.42 11.52 13.06
CA ARG A 531 -8.64 11.96 12.36
C ARG A 531 -9.76 10.90 12.35
N ILE A 532 -9.78 10.02 13.35
CA ILE A 532 -10.86 9.05 13.55
C ILE A 532 -12.08 9.76 14.13
N THR A 533 -11.83 10.75 15.01
CA THR A 533 -12.85 11.66 15.52
C THR A 533 -12.55 13.10 15.13
N THR A 534 -13.62 13.85 14.89
CA THR A 534 -13.58 15.32 14.70
C THR A 534 -14.27 16.05 15.84
N GLY A 535 -14.83 15.31 16.81
CA GLY A 535 -15.73 15.88 17.82
C GLY A 535 -17.05 16.36 17.23
N TRP A 536 -17.71 17.23 17.95
CA TRP A 536 -18.95 17.90 17.55
C TRP A 536 -18.65 19.32 17.04
N ALA A 537 -19.60 19.91 16.34
CA ALA A 537 -19.45 21.26 15.79
C ALA A 537 -19.23 22.35 16.87
N ASP A 538 -19.62 22.08 18.12
CA ASP A 538 -19.38 22.94 19.28
C ASP A 538 -17.97 22.77 19.90
N GLY A 539 -17.11 21.97 19.28
CA GLY A 539 -15.76 21.68 19.75
C GLY A 539 -15.71 20.67 20.90
N SER A 540 -16.82 20.02 21.26
CA SER A 540 -16.87 19.01 22.32
C SER A 540 -16.61 17.59 21.80
N PHE A 541 -16.17 16.68 22.68
CA PHE A 541 -16.05 15.23 22.42
C PHE A 541 -17.18 14.44 23.06
N ARG A 542 -17.70 14.90 24.17
CA ARG A 542 -18.74 14.30 25.01
C ARG A 542 -18.32 12.93 25.54
N PRO A 543 -17.28 12.86 26.35
CA PRO A 543 -16.61 11.62 26.75
C PRO A 543 -17.53 10.61 27.46
N VAL A 544 -18.41 11.07 28.33
CA VAL A 544 -19.33 10.23 29.13
C VAL A 544 -20.65 9.90 28.42
N GLN A 545 -20.84 10.38 27.21
CA GLN A 545 -22.03 10.04 26.42
C GLN A 545 -21.87 8.64 25.82
N PRO A 546 -22.89 7.77 25.87
CA PRO A 546 -22.88 6.50 25.13
C PRO A 546 -22.67 6.71 23.63
N ILE A 547 -21.84 5.86 23.01
CA ILE A 547 -21.65 5.91 21.57
C ILE A 547 -22.84 5.25 20.85
N GLU A 548 -23.43 5.98 19.92
CA GLU A 548 -24.48 5.46 19.05
C GLU A 548 -23.90 4.52 17.97
N ARG A 549 -24.70 3.52 17.56
CA ARG A 549 -24.27 2.51 16.58
C ARG A 549 -23.92 3.11 15.21
N GLY A 550 -24.65 4.16 14.78
CA GLY A 550 -24.33 4.88 13.54
C GLY A 550 -22.97 5.61 13.62
N ALA A 551 -22.74 6.34 14.70
CA ALA A 551 -21.46 6.99 14.95
C ALA A 551 -20.33 5.95 15.08
N MET A 552 -20.57 4.81 15.73
CA MET A 552 -19.58 3.74 15.84
C MET A 552 -19.19 3.18 14.46
N ALA A 553 -20.15 3.06 13.53
CA ALA A 553 -19.84 2.64 12.17
C ALA A 553 -18.81 3.58 11.52
N ALA A 554 -19.01 4.90 11.64
CA ALA A 554 -18.08 5.88 11.13
C ALA A 554 -16.69 5.80 11.81
N PHE A 555 -16.62 5.52 13.12
CA PHE A 555 -15.35 5.34 13.82
C PHE A 555 -14.60 4.09 13.33
N LEU A 556 -15.29 2.96 13.18
CA LEU A 556 -14.70 1.71 12.69
C LEU A 556 -14.20 1.87 11.24
N HIS A 557 -15.00 2.50 10.38
CA HIS A 557 -14.63 2.74 8.99
C HIS A 557 -13.39 3.66 8.90
N ARG A 558 -13.41 4.80 9.59
CA ARG A 558 -12.26 5.73 9.63
C ARG A 558 -11.03 5.07 10.26
N TYR A 559 -11.19 4.27 11.30
CA TYR A 559 -10.10 3.52 11.90
C TYR A 559 -9.48 2.54 10.89
N ASN A 560 -10.30 1.80 10.15
CA ASN A 560 -9.82 0.92 9.09
C ASN A 560 -9.00 1.71 8.05
N VAL A 561 -9.53 2.83 7.56
CA VAL A 561 -8.86 3.66 6.54
C VAL A 561 -7.60 4.33 7.08
N ARG A 562 -7.62 4.82 8.34
CA ARG A 562 -6.54 5.67 8.88
C ARG A 562 -5.47 4.91 9.66
N VAL A 563 -5.80 3.76 10.22
CA VAL A 563 -4.92 3.02 11.12
C VAL A 563 -4.61 1.62 10.61
N LEU A 564 -5.60 0.84 10.15
CA LEU A 564 -5.34 -0.52 9.69
C LEU A 564 -4.76 -0.54 8.27
N ASN A 565 -5.27 0.28 7.37
CA ASN A 565 -4.72 0.39 6.02
C ASN A 565 -3.40 1.18 5.97
N ASN A 566 -3.04 1.88 7.07
CA ASN A 566 -1.78 2.60 7.23
C ASN A 566 -0.79 1.85 8.16
N ARG A 567 -1.09 0.60 8.52
CA ARG A 567 -0.21 -0.30 9.30
C ARG A 567 0.39 -1.36 8.37
#